data_1aaacb0c56b9bfa57a2a22077d9c029f
#
_entry.id   1aaacb0c56b9bfa57a2a22077d9c029f
#
_cell.length_a   1.000
_cell.length_b   1.000
_cell.length_c   1.000
_cell.angle_alpha   90.00
_cell.angle_beta   90.00
_cell.angle_gamma   90.00
#
_symmetry.space_group_name_H-M   'P 1'
#
loop_
_entity.id
_entity.type
_entity.pdbx_description
1 polymer ?
#
loop_
_entity_poly.entity_id
_entity_poly.type
_entity_poly.pdbx_seq_one_letter_code
_entity_poly.pdbx_strand_id
1 'polypeptide(L)'
;AISGMRLHRIVYKGRSDHAASPMQGRRDPAAGFAELAFRMERLWKEGGLPEDFSCTIGELACSPNVGIVVPESVTFTIDIRHVDVPVLEEGWKRIESLVRSVAESRGLDLELVRLSASGGVRTSSEVGEVFRQAAERRGVQPLLLKSGPAHDAASLGGRVPVGLLFAPSIKGLSHCPQEATAPEHLALGAWVLEDALRSLAGGGRP
;
A
#
# COMPACT_ATOMS: atom_id res chain seq x y z
N ALA A 1 14.36 -0.77 -3.58
CA ALA A 1 13.67 0.43 -3.14
C ALA A 1 12.49 0.05 -2.23
N ILE A 2 12.12 0.93 -1.31
CA ILE A 2 10.97 0.82 -0.41
C ILE A 2 9.93 1.83 -0.87
N SER A 3 8.66 1.42 -0.99
CA SER A 3 7.59 2.32 -1.42
C SER A 3 7.27 3.38 -0.38
N GLY A 4 6.96 4.59 -0.85
CA GLY A 4 6.24 5.58 -0.07
C GLY A 4 4.77 5.19 0.05
N MET A 5 4.08 5.78 1.03
CA MET A 5 2.69 5.46 1.34
C MET A 5 1.90 6.72 1.68
N ARG A 6 0.63 6.73 1.31
CA ARG A 6 -0.38 7.67 1.79
C ARG A 6 -1.61 6.89 2.22
N LEU A 7 -2.03 7.10 3.46
CA LEU A 7 -3.27 6.53 3.99
C LEU A 7 -4.26 7.65 4.27
N HIS A 8 -5.42 7.56 3.65
CA HIS A 8 -6.49 8.53 3.82
C HIS A 8 -7.74 7.85 4.36
N ARG A 9 -8.43 8.54 5.27
CA ARG A 9 -9.79 8.20 5.68
C ARG A 9 -10.76 9.13 4.99
N ILE A 10 -11.80 8.54 4.44
CA ILE A 10 -12.88 9.21 3.74
C ILE A 10 -14.19 8.87 4.44
N VAL A 11 -15.05 9.87 4.62
CA VAL A 11 -16.41 9.69 5.07
C VAL A 11 -17.34 10.32 4.06
N TYR A 12 -18.20 9.51 3.47
CA TYR A 12 -19.37 9.97 2.75
C TYR A 12 -20.55 10.03 3.71
N LYS A 13 -21.17 11.22 3.84
CA LYS A 13 -22.37 11.42 4.63
C LYS A 13 -23.56 11.73 3.72
N GLY A 14 -24.63 11.03 3.91
CA GLY A 14 -25.86 11.20 3.17
C GLY A 14 -27.04 11.50 4.09
N ARG A 15 -28.14 10.82 3.86
CA ARG A 15 -29.34 10.92 4.68
C ARG A 15 -29.92 9.54 4.90
N SER A 16 -30.05 9.17 6.18
CA SER A 16 -30.75 7.95 6.58
C SER A 16 -32.21 8.02 6.16
N ASP A 17 -32.72 6.92 5.61
CA ASP A 17 -34.11 6.83 5.18
C ASP A 17 -34.57 5.37 5.21
N HIS A 18 -35.89 5.15 5.16
CA HIS A 18 -36.43 3.80 5.06
C HIS A 18 -36.11 3.17 3.70
N ALA A 19 -35.85 1.86 3.65
CA ALA A 19 -35.53 1.16 2.39
C ALA A 19 -36.62 1.29 1.30
N ALA A 20 -37.89 1.50 1.70
CA ALA A 20 -39.02 1.70 0.80
C ALA A 20 -39.17 3.14 0.29
N SER A 21 -38.36 4.11 0.75
CA SER A 21 -38.40 5.48 0.26
C SER A 21 -38.06 5.52 -1.23
N PRO A 22 -38.62 6.48 -2.00
CA PRO A 22 -38.34 6.61 -3.43
C PRO A 22 -36.85 6.68 -3.73
N MET A 23 -36.40 6.07 -4.83
CA MET A 23 -35.01 6.15 -5.28
C MET A 23 -34.58 7.56 -5.66
N GLN A 24 -35.51 8.35 -6.18
CA GLN A 24 -35.26 9.73 -6.58
C GLN A 24 -34.95 10.60 -5.35
N GLY A 25 -33.87 11.35 -5.39
CA GLY A 25 -33.46 12.28 -4.33
C GLY A 25 -32.82 11.61 -3.12
N ARG A 26 -32.52 10.31 -3.16
CA ARG A 26 -31.72 9.64 -2.13
C ARG A 26 -30.31 10.21 -2.08
N ARG A 27 -29.84 10.44 -0.86
CA ARG A 27 -28.43 10.74 -0.58
C ARG A 27 -27.83 9.52 0.08
N ASP A 28 -27.52 8.50 -0.73
CA ASP A 28 -27.08 7.16 -0.28
C ASP A 28 -25.55 7.03 -0.36
N PRO A 29 -24.83 7.09 0.78
CA PRO A 29 -23.38 6.99 0.82
C PRO A 29 -22.86 5.58 0.48
N ALA A 30 -23.65 4.52 0.66
CA ALA A 30 -23.24 3.17 0.25
C ALA A 30 -23.21 3.06 -1.27
N ALA A 31 -24.20 3.62 -1.97
CA ALA A 31 -24.18 3.70 -3.42
C ALA A 31 -23.03 4.60 -3.93
N GLY A 32 -22.69 5.68 -3.19
CA GLY A 32 -21.52 6.51 -3.48
C GLY A 32 -20.22 5.75 -3.36
N PHE A 33 -20.04 4.99 -2.28
CA PHE A 33 -18.87 4.14 -2.08
C PHE A 33 -18.74 3.07 -3.18
N ALA A 34 -19.82 2.39 -3.54
CA ALA A 34 -19.80 1.37 -4.61
C ALA A 34 -19.39 1.95 -5.96
N GLU A 35 -19.90 3.14 -6.31
CA GLU A 35 -19.49 3.85 -7.52
C GLU A 35 -18.02 4.24 -7.50
N LEU A 36 -17.53 4.78 -6.38
CA LEU A 36 -16.12 5.13 -6.23
C LEU A 36 -15.22 3.90 -6.41
N ALA A 37 -15.52 2.79 -5.73
CA ALA A 37 -14.74 1.57 -5.81
C ALA A 37 -14.66 1.06 -7.27
N PHE A 38 -15.77 1.07 -7.98
CA PHE A 38 -15.82 0.71 -9.39
C PHE A 38 -14.99 1.66 -10.28
N ARG A 39 -15.10 2.97 -10.06
CA ARG A 39 -14.32 3.97 -10.82
C ARG A 39 -12.82 3.88 -10.54
N MET A 40 -12.41 3.58 -9.31
CA MET A 40 -11.02 3.38 -8.95
C MET A 40 -10.43 2.14 -9.67
N GLU A 41 -11.18 1.03 -9.69
CA GLU A 41 -10.75 -0.16 -10.42
C GLU A 41 -10.62 0.12 -11.93
N ARG A 42 -11.56 0.86 -12.52
CA ARG A 42 -11.48 1.30 -13.91
C ARG A 42 -10.28 2.19 -14.17
N LEU A 43 -10.01 3.17 -13.29
CA LEU A 43 -8.86 4.07 -13.42
C LEU A 43 -7.56 3.27 -13.55
N TRP A 44 -7.39 2.20 -12.76
CA TRP A 44 -6.24 1.31 -12.86
C TRP A 44 -6.27 0.49 -14.18
N LYS A 45 -7.37 -0.17 -14.50
CA LYS A 45 -7.51 -1.03 -15.69
C LYS A 45 -7.32 -0.28 -17.01
N GLU A 46 -7.70 0.98 -17.06
CA GLU A 46 -7.61 1.85 -18.23
C GLU A 46 -6.24 2.58 -18.34
N GLY A 47 -5.28 2.21 -17.50
CA GLY A 47 -3.93 2.78 -17.52
C GLY A 47 -3.84 4.20 -16.95
N GLY A 48 -4.83 4.63 -16.20
CA GLY A 48 -4.81 5.92 -15.50
C GLY A 48 -3.86 5.97 -14.30
N LEU A 49 -3.36 4.81 -13.85
CA LEU A 49 -2.30 4.67 -12.84
C LEU A 49 -1.22 3.74 -13.39
N PRO A 50 0.06 3.91 -12.99
CA PRO A 50 1.13 2.98 -13.35
C PRO A 50 0.83 1.55 -12.90
N GLU A 51 1.36 0.56 -13.60
CA GLU A 51 1.15 -0.86 -13.30
C GLU A 51 1.64 -1.24 -11.89
N ASP A 52 2.74 -0.62 -11.43
CA ASP A 52 3.33 -0.83 -10.10
C ASP A 52 2.76 0.11 -9.01
N PHE A 53 1.69 0.85 -9.31
CA PHE A 53 0.96 1.66 -8.34
C PHE A 53 -0.04 0.80 -7.56
N SER A 54 0.13 0.71 -6.24
CA SER A 54 -0.81 -0.01 -5.38
C SER A 54 -1.86 0.94 -4.82
N CYS A 55 -3.13 0.52 -4.87
CA CYS A 55 -4.25 1.24 -4.28
C CYS A 55 -5.22 0.24 -3.64
N THR A 56 -5.49 0.39 -2.35
CA THR A 56 -6.31 -0.56 -1.58
C THR A 56 -7.34 0.18 -0.73
N ILE A 57 -8.58 -0.29 -0.77
CA ILE A 57 -9.59 0.06 0.22
C ILE A 57 -9.46 -0.94 1.36
N GLY A 58 -9.00 -0.48 2.55
CA GLY A 58 -8.64 -1.38 3.66
C GLY A 58 -9.73 -1.52 4.70
N GLU A 59 -10.24 -0.41 5.22
CA GLU A 59 -11.35 -0.36 6.18
C GLU A 59 -12.63 0.02 5.47
N LEU A 60 -13.76 -0.53 5.93
CA LEU A 60 -15.08 -0.15 5.45
C LEU A 60 -16.09 -0.30 6.58
N ALA A 61 -16.76 0.77 6.92
CA ALA A 61 -17.83 0.80 7.91
C ALA A 61 -19.03 1.56 7.39
N CYS A 62 -20.22 1.03 7.66
CA CYS A 62 -21.49 1.61 7.28
C CYS A 62 -22.32 1.90 8.55
N SER A 63 -22.93 3.05 8.63
CA SER A 63 -23.78 3.44 9.78
C SER A 63 -25.13 3.98 9.33
N PRO A 64 -26.24 3.56 9.94
CA PRO A 64 -26.42 2.47 10.89
C PRO A 64 -26.46 1.13 10.16
N ASN A 65 -25.62 0.30 10.06
CA ASN A 65 -25.56 -0.96 9.31
C ASN A 65 -26.80 -1.87 9.55
N VAL A 66 -27.94 -1.44 9.04
CA VAL A 66 -29.27 -2.07 9.19
C VAL A 66 -29.88 -2.33 7.81
N GLY A 67 -30.28 -3.58 7.56
CA GLY A 67 -30.70 -4.07 6.24
C GLY A 67 -31.93 -3.41 5.62
N ILE A 68 -32.70 -2.62 6.38
CA ILE A 68 -33.92 -1.94 5.92
C ILE A 68 -33.82 -0.41 5.97
N VAL A 69 -32.60 0.12 6.06
CA VAL A 69 -32.33 1.55 6.20
C VAL A 69 -31.30 1.97 5.17
N VAL A 70 -31.54 3.08 4.48
CA VAL A 70 -30.50 3.78 3.70
C VAL A 70 -29.48 4.32 4.70
N PRO A 71 -28.17 4.02 4.56
CA PRO A 71 -27.16 4.51 5.49
C PRO A 71 -27.11 6.04 5.60
N GLU A 72 -26.74 6.51 6.79
CA GLU A 72 -26.41 7.91 7.01
C GLU A 72 -24.98 8.21 6.59
N SER A 73 -24.06 7.27 6.82
CA SER A 73 -22.66 7.44 6.48
C SER A 73 -21.96 6.13 6.10
N VAL A 74 -20.94 6.25 5.26
CA VAL A 74 -19.95 5.21 5.00
C VAL A 74 -18.57 5.79 5.20
N THR A 75 -17.81 5.14 6.10
CA THR A 75 -16.40 5.46 6.39
C THR A 75 -15.52 4.39 5.77
N PHE A 76 -14.47 4.80 5.08
CA PHE A 76 -13.50 3.88 4.47
C PHE A 76 -12.11 4.49 4.42
N THR A 77 -11.10 3.63 4.26
CA THR A 77 -9.71 4.07 4.05
C THR A 77 -9.23 3.72 2.66
N ILE A 78 -8.37 4.58 2.12
CA ILE A 78 -7.62 4.33 0.89
C ILE A 78 -6.14 4.40 1.23
N ASP A 79 -5.43 3.28 1.05
CA ASP A 79 -3.97 3.16 1.10
C ASP A 79 -3.43 3.17 -0.32
N ILE A 80 -2.51 4.08 -0.63
CA ILE A 80 -1.81 4.11 -1.90
C ILE A 80 -0.31 4.02 -1.69
N ARG A 81 0.38 3.30 -2.60
CA ARG A 81 1.82 3.08 -2.51
C ARG A 81 2.50 3.17 -3.87
N HIS A 82 3.66 3.83 -3.88
CA HIS A 82 4.57 3.84 -5.01
C HIS A 82 5.98 4.23 -4.56
N VAL A 83 7.02 3.76 -5.28
CA VAL A 83 8.42 4.07 -4.94
C VAL A 83 8.74 5.54 -5.18
N ASP A 84 8.26 6.11 -6.28
CA ASP A 84 8.50 7.50 -6.65
C ASP A 84 7.41 8.40 -6.07
N VAL A 85 7.82 9.33 -5.21
CA VAL A 85 6.90 10.26 -4.51
C VAL A 85 6.11 11.14 -5.49
N PRO A 86 6.68 11.70 -6.57
CA PRO A 86 5.89 12.45 -7.55
C PRO A 86 4.76 11.63 -8.18
N VAL A 87 5.00 10.36 -8.49
CA VAL A 87 3.98 9.44 -9.03
C VAL A 87 2.89 9.16 -7.99
N LEU A 88 3.31 8.98 -6.72
CA LEU A 88 2.39 8.78 -5.61
C LEU A 88 1.44 9.97 -5.42
N GLU A 89 1.97 11.19 -5.46
CA GLU A 89 1.18 12.42 -5.32
C GLU A 89 0.23 12.64 -6.51
N GLU A 90 0.68 12.37 -7.73
CA GLU A 90 -0.17 12.49 -8.91
C GLU A 90 -1.28 11.43 -8.92
N GLY A 91 -0.95 10.19 -8.54
CA GLY A 91 -1.94 9.12 -8.38
C GLY A 91 -3.00 9.49 -7.33
N TRP A 92 -2.57 10.07 -6.20
CA TRP A 92 -3.53 10.56 -5.20
C TRP A 92 -4.45 11.64 -5.74
N LYS A 93 -3.94 12.64 -6.46
CA LYS A 93 -4.77 13.70 -7.05
C LYS A 93 -5.88 13.14 -7.95
N ARG A 94 -5.57 12.11 -8.76
CA ARG A 94 -6.56 11.44 -9.61
C ARG A 94 -7.62 10.73 -8.79
N ILE A 95 -7.22 9.99 -7.76
CA ILE A 95 -8.14 9.31 -6.85
C ILE A 95 -8.98 10.32 -6.06
N GLU A 96 -8.39 11.37 -5.52
CA GLU A 96 -9.10 12.43 -4.79
C GLU A 96 -10.13 13.12 -5.68
N SER A 97 -9.81 13.35 -6.96
CA SER A 97 -10.76 13.90 -7.93
C SER A 97 -11.98 12.98 -8.09
N LEU A 98 -11.79 11.66 -8.15
CA LEU A 98 -12.91 10.71 -8.19
C LEU A 98 -13.73 10.75 -6.89
N VAL A 99 -13.07 10.77 -5.73
CA VAL A 99 -13.73 10.87 -4.42
C VAL A 99 -14.65 12.10 -4.37
N ARG A 100 -14.15 13.25 -4.78
CA ARG A 100 -14.90 14.51 -4.79
C ARG A 100 -16.04 14.51 -5.82
N SER A 101 -15.76 14.05 -7.04
CA SER A 101 -16.75 13.96 -8.12
C SER A 101 -17.94 13.06 -7.75
N VAL A 102 -17.69 11.92 -7.10
CA VAL A 102 -18.76 11.04 -6.62
C VAL A 102 -19.57 11.69 -5.50
N ALA A 103 -18.92 12.34 -4.55
CA ALA A 103 -19.63 13.07 -3.49
C ALA A 103 -20.57 14.13 -4.07
N GLU A 104 -20.04 14.95 -4.97
CA GLU A 104 -20.80 16.03 -5.63
C GLU A 104 -21.98 15.50 -6.44
N SER A 105 -21.75 14.52 -7.33
CA SER A 105 -22.80 13.98 -8.21
C SER A 105 -23.94 13.29 -7.44
N ARG A 106 -23.67 12.81 -6.23
CA ARG A 106 -24.66 12.14 -5.36
C ARG A 106 -25.17 13.02 -4.23
N GLY A 107 -24.74 14.28 -4.18
CA GLY A 107 -25.13 15.23 -3.12
C GLY A 107 -24.68 14.78 -1.72
N LEU A 108 -23.56 14.09 -1.61
CA LEU A 108 -23.01 13.62 -0.34
C LEU A 108 -22.07 14.67 0.27
N ASP A 109 -22.12 14.82 1.58
CA ASP A 109 -21.11 15.57 2.29
C ASP A 109 -19.85 14.72 2.41
N LEU A 110 -18.68 15.35 2.24
CA LEU A 110 -17.38 14.68 2.20
C LEU A 110 -16.50 15.13 3.35
N GLU A 111 -16.00 14.17 4.14
CA GLU A 111 -14.83 14.38 5.00
C GLU A 111 -13.65 13.57 4.45
N LEU A 112 -12.49 14.21 4.35
CA LEU A 112 -11.26 13.60 3.87
C LEU A 112 -10.11 14.00 4.78
N VAL A 113 -9.47 13.00 5.38
CA VAL A 113 -8.37 13.18 6.32
C VAL A 113 -7.20 12.27 5.94
N ARG A 114 -6.01 12.84 5.82
CA ARG A 114 -4.79 12.05 5.69
C ARG A 114 -4.35 11.54 7.06
N LEU A 115 -4.36 10.22 7.25
CA LEU A 115 -3.98 9.56 8.50
C LEU A 115 -2.48 9.37 8.62
N SER A 116 -1.82 9.02 7.50
CA SER A 116 -0.38 8.74 7.47
C SER A 116 0.23 9.06 6.11
N ALA A 117 1.51 9.39 6.14
CA ALA A 117 2.33 9.60 4.95
C ALA A 117 3.78 9.20 5.24
N SER A 118 4.39 8.47 4.31
CA SER A 118 5.83 8.21 4.30
C SER A 118 6.41 8.46 2.92
N GLY A 119 7.67 8.87 2.86
CA GLY A 119 8.43 8.95 1.60
C GLY A 119 8.83 7.56 1.12
N GLY A 120 9.03 7.41 -0.19
CA GLY A 120 9.77 6.27 -0.73
C GLY A 120 11.26 6.39 -0.40
N VAL A 121 11.93 5.26 -0.23
CA VAL A 121 13.36 5.23 0.05
C VAL A 121 14.09 4.39 -0.99
N ARG A 122 15.06 5.00 -1.66
CA ARG A 122 15.98 4.24 -2.50
C ARG A 122 17.02 3.56 -1.61
N THR A 123 17.11 2.25 -1.70
CA THR A 123 18.14 1.47 -1.01
C THR A 123 19.51 1.73 -1.63
N SER A 124 20.57 1.60 -0.83
CA SER A 124 21.95 1.73 -1.29
C SER A 124 22.30 0.63 -2.30
N SER A 125 22.82 1.01 -3.46
CA SER A 125 23.36 0.07 -4.44
C SER A 125 24.57 -0.68 -3.90
N GLU A 126 25.41 -0.04 -3.11
CA GLU A 126 26.60 -0.64 -2.47
C GLU A 126 26.19 -1.76 -1.50
N VAL A 127 25.23 -1.48 -0.59
CA VAL A 127 24.71 -2.49 0.33
C VAL A 127 24.01 -3.63 -0.44
N GLY A 128 23.27 -3.29 -1.50
CA GLY A 128 22.64 -4.27 -2.38
C GLY A 128 23.66 -5.18 -3.06
N GLU A 129 24.78 -4.64 -3.51
CA GLU A 129 25.86 -5.40 -4.11
C GLU A 129 26.54 -6.34 -3.10
N VAL A 130 26.73 -5.88 -1.86
CA VAL A 130 27.28 -6.75 -0.80
C VAL A 130 26.33 -7.93 -0.51
N PHE A 131 25.01 -7.70 -0.45
CA PHE A 131 24.05 -8.80 -0.33
C PHE A 131 24.09 -9.76 -1.52
N ARG A 132 24.19 -9.23 -2.75
CA ARG A 132 24.28 -10.04 -3.96
C ARG A 132 25.50 -10.96 -3.91
N GLN A 133 26.66 -10.42 -3.61
CA GLN A 133 27.91 -11.19 -3.52
C GLN A 133 27.86 -12.21 -2.38
N ALA A 134 27.29 -11.86 -1.23
CA ALA A 134 27.12 -12.79 -0.11
C ALA A 134 26.21 -13.98 -0.48
N ALA A 135 25.10 -13.72 -1.21
CA ALA A 135 24.20 -14.77 -1.68
C ALA A 135 24.89 -15.66 -2.73
N GLU A 136 25.63 -15.10 -3.67
CA GLU A 136 26.35 -15.86 -4.72
C GLU A 136 27.42 -16.76 -4.12
N ARG A 137 28.16 -16.33 -3.08
CA ARG A 137 29.09 -17.20 -2.34
C ARG A 137 28.40 -18.40 -1.69
N ARG A 138 27.12 -18.31 -1.42
CA ARG A 138 26.27 -19.40 -0.91
C ARG A 138 25.56 -20.20 -2.01
N GLY A 139 25.91 -19.96 -3.28
CA GLY A 139 25.34 -20.67 -4.43
C GLY A 139 23.92 -20.20 -4.83
N VAL A 140 23.48 -19.03 -4.35
CA VAL A 140 22.16 -18.48 -4.62
C VAL A 140 22.24 -17.29 -5.57
N GLN A 141 21.39 -17.26 -6.59
CA GLN A 141 21.19 -16.11 -7.46
C GLN A 141 20.03 -15.25 -6.88
N PRO A 142 20.32 -14.09 -6.24
CA PRO A 142 19.29 -13.27 -5.64
C PRO A 142 18.50 -12.48 -6.70
N LEU A 143 17.22 -12.29 -6.44
CA LEU A 143 16.36 -11.43 -7.26
C LEU A 143 16.35 -10.00 -6.69
N LEU A 144 16.48 -9.02 -7.57
CA LEU A 144 16.31 -7.61 -7.20
C LEU A 144 14.82 -7.27 -7.23
N LEU A 145 14.28 -6.92 -6.07
CA LEU A 145 12.87 -6.63 -5.90
C LEU A 145 12.63 -5.17 -5.48
N LYS A 146 11.47 -4.63 -5.87
CA LYS A 146 10.89 -3.43 -5.23
C LYS A 146 10.05 -3.90 -4.05
N SER A 147 10.19 -3.23 -2.88
CA SER A 147 9.33 -3.53 -1.74
C SER A 147 8.10 -2.63 -1.74
N GLY A 148 6.92 -3.23 -1.84
CA GLY A 148 5.64 -2.54 -1.67
C GLY A 148 5.34 -2.14 -0.23
N PRO A 149 5.58 -3.03 0.77
CA PRO A 149 5.39 -2.71 2.18
C PRO A 149 6.33 -1.60 2.69
N ALA A 150 5.88 -0.90 3.75
CA ALA A 150 6.76 -0.05 4.53
C ALA A 150 7.66 -0.91 5.43
N HIS A 151 8.89 -0.44 5.67
CA HIS A 151 9.87 -1.09 6.53
C HIS A 151 10.49 -0.07 7.48
N ASP A 152 10.89 -0.50 8.66
CA ASP A 152 11.57 0.35 9.65
C ASP A 152 12.87 0.93 9.09
N ALA A 153 13.56 0.21 8.20
CA ALA A 153 14.71 0.71 7.46
C ALA A 153 14.43 2.00 6.67
N ALA A 154 13.17 2.27 6.30
CA ALA A 154 12.80 3.53 5.64
C ALA A 154 13.03 4.74 6.54
N SER A 155 12.93 4.59 7.87
CA SER A 155 13.18 5.65 8.84
C SER A 155 14.63 6.09 8.88
N LEU A 156 15.55 5.24 8.44
CA LEU A 156 16.99 5.51 8.33
C LEU A 156 17.39 6.02 6.95
N GLY A 157 16.50 5.86 5.95
CA GLY A 157 16.78 6.27 4.58
C GLY A 157 17.12 7.74 4.46
N GLY A 158 18.13 8.06 3.63
CA GLY A 158 18.65 9.42 3.48
C GLY A 158 19.62 9.87 4.59
N ARG A 159 19.75 9.11 5.69
CA ARG A 159 20.72 9.37 6.78
C ARG A 159 21.90 8.43 6.73
N VAL A 160 21.64 7.18 6.44
CA VAL A 160 22.64 6.12 6.28
C VAL A 160 22.30 5.25 5.07
N PRO A 161 23.29 4.56 4.47
CA PRO A 161 23.02 3.56 3.44
C PRO A 161 22.15 2.42 4.02
N VAL A 162 21.03 2.10 3.38
CA VAL A 162 20.13 1.03 3.79
C VAL A 162 19.98 -0.03 2.71
N GLY A 163 19.83 -1.29 3.12
CA GLY A 163 19.49 -2.41 2.26
C GLY A 163 18.44 -3.30 2.92
N LEU A 164 17.77 -4.13 2.13
CA LEU A 164 16.80 -5.12 2.59
C LEU A 164 17.15 -6.47 1.98
N LEU A 165 17.10 -7.50 2.81
CA LEU A 165 17.21 -8.89 2.41
C LEU A 165 15.89 -9.59 2.71
N PHE A 166 15.32 -10.29 1.73
CA PHE A 166 14.09 -11.05 1.89
C PHE A 166 14.36 -12.54 1.80
N ALA A 167 13.69 -13.32 2.64
CA ALA A 167 13.54 -14.74 2.49
C ALA A 167 12.17 -15.04 1.83
N PRO A 168 12.07 -16.09 0.96
CA PRO A 168 10.83 -16.39 0.28
C PRO A 168 9.77 -16.94 1.24
N SER A 169 8.57 -16.37 1.22
CA SER A 169 7.40 -16.94 1.89
C SER A 169 6.79 -18.06 1.05
N ILE A 170 6.28 -19.11 1.72
CA ILE A 170 5.60 -20.23 1.08
C ILE A 170 4.34 -19.68 0.36
N LYS A 171 4.24 -19.95 -0.94
CA LYS A 171 3.18 -19.43 -1.83
C LYS A 171 3.12 -17.91 -1.92
N GLY A 172 4.13 -17.18 -1.46
CA GLY A 172 4.13 -15.72 -1.46
C GLY A 172 3.13 -15.08 -0.50
N LEU A 173 2.63 -15.83 0.49
CA LEU A 173 1.64 -15.33 1.44
C LEU A 173 2.30 -14.40 2.46
N SER A 174 1.60 -13.32 2.82
CA SER A 174 1.98 -12.39 3.88
C SER A 174 0.75 -11.78 4.54
N HIS A 175 0.87 -11.33 5.80
CA HIS A 175 -0.21 -10.76 6.62
C HIS A 175 -1.41 -11.69 6.79
N CYS A 176 -1.19 -12.99 6.84
CA CYS A 176 -2.23 -13.98 7.09
C CYS A 176 -1.72 -15.13 7.98
N PRO A 177 -2.61 -15.89 8.65
CA PRO A 177 -2.21 -16.99 9.54
C PRO A 177 -1.41 -18.12 8.88
N GLN A 178 -1.46 -18.20 7.54
CA GLN A 178 -0.74 -19.20 6.75
C GLN A 178 0.64 -18.71 6.28
N GLU A 179 1.06 -17.51 6.63
CA GLU A 179 2.39 -17.00 6.32
C GLU A 179 3.46 -17.89 6.98
N ALA A 180 4.35 -18.43 6.17
CA ALA A 180 5.44 -19.26 6.64
C ALA A 180 6.63 -19.19 5.68
N THR A 181 7.83 -19.38 6.22
CA THR A 181 9.07 -19.51 5.46
C THR A 181 9.71 -20.84 5.81
N ALA A 182 10.19 -21.58 4.82
CA ALA A 182 10.89 -22.85 5.05
C ALA A 182 12.13 -22.63 5.90
N PRO A 183 12.41 -23.50 6.91
CA PRO A 183 13.56 -23.35 7.80
C PRO A 183 14.90 -23.21 7.08
N GLU A 184 15.10 -23.94 5.98
CA GLU A 184 16.29 -23.85 5.14
C GLU A 184 16.47 -22.47 4.50
N HIS A 185 15.40 -21.80 4.10
CA HIS A 185 15.45 -20.43 3.56
C HIS A 185 15.72 -19.40 4.66
N LEU A 186 15.22 -19.60 5.88
CA LEU A 186 15.55 -18.75 7.02
C LEU A 186 17.04 -18.88 7.39
N ALA A 187 17.54 -20.11 7.45
CA ALA A 187 18.97 -20.36 7.73
C ALA A 187 19.86 -19.74 6.66
N LEU A 188 19.52 -19.93 5.39
CA LEU A 188 20.25 -19.34 4.26
C LEU A 188 20.25 -17.81 4.33
N GLY A 189 19.08 -17.19 4.58
CA GLY A 189 18.96 -15.75 4.76
C GLY A 189 19.84 -15.22 5.91
N ALA A 190 19.87 -15.93 7.03
CA ALA A 190 20.71 -15.58 8.17
C ALA A 190 22.22 -15.65 7.82
N TRP A 191 22.65 -16.69 7.10
CA TRP A 191 24.05 -16.81 6.67
C TRP A 191 24.45 -15.75 5.66
N VAL A 192 23.57 -15.43 4.70
CA VAL A 192 23.81 -14.33 3.73
C VAL A 192 23.92 -13.00 4.46
N LEU A 193 23.05 -12.75 5.45
CA LEU A 193 23.10 -11.54 6.26
C LEU A 193 24.39 -11.45 7.07
N GLU A 194 24.82 -12.55 7.71
CA GLU A 194 26.08 -12.62 8.46
C GLU A 194 27.28 -12.30 7.57
N ASP A 195 27.38 -12.94 6.39
CA ASP A 195 28.48 -12.71 5.45
C ASP A 195 28.51 -11.26 4.96
N ALA A 196 27.33 -10.67 4.70
CA ALA A 196 27.22 -9.28 4.30
C ALA A 196 27.65 -8.33 5.42
N LEU A 197 27.20 -8.56 6.66
CA LEU A 197 27.61 -7.75 7.82
C LEU A 197 29.10 -7.81 8.08
N ARG A 198 29.72 -9.01 7.97
CA ARG A 198 31.17 -9.16 8.08
C ARG A 198 31.91 -8.39 6.99
N SER A 199 31.41 -8.41 5.75
CA SER A 199 31.99 -7.65 4.64
C SER A 199 31.89 -6.14 4.87
N LEU A 200 30.75 -5.65 5.36
CA LEU A 200 30.55 -4.22 5.68
C LEU A 200 31.38 -3.76 6.87
N ALA A 201 31.48 -4.57 7.93
CA ALA A 201 32.22 -4.25 9.14
C ALA A 201 33.75 -4.33 8.95
N GLY A 202 34.23 -5.22 8.10
CA GLY A 202 35.63 -5.43 7.82
C GLY A 202 36.28 -4.38 6.91
N GLY A 203 35.51 -3.37 6.45
CA GLY A 203 36.02 -2.26 5.64
C GLY A 203 36.84 -2.74 4.46
N GLY A 204 36.25 -3.51 3.53
CA GLY A 204 36.82 -3.79 2.20
C GLY A 204 38.35 -3.97 2.19
N ARG A 205 38.85 -5.06 2.72
CA ARG A 205 40.17 -5.53 2.29
C ARG A 205 39.97 -6.74 1.36
N PRO A 206 40.52 -6.67 0.15
CA PRO A 206 40.44 -7.75 -0.81
C PRO A 206 41.07 -9.04 -0.29
#